data_a73b1a8bea6033de6f6af812dc2d3d3a
#
_entry.id   a73b1a8bea6033de6f6af812dc2d3d3a
#
_cell.length_a   1.000
_cell.length_b   1.000
_cell.length_c   1.000
_cell.angle_alpha   90.00
_cell.angle_beta   90.00
_cell.angle_gamma   90.00
#
_symmetry.space_group_name_H-M   'P 1'
#
loop_
_entity.id
_entity.type
_entity.pdbx_description
1 polymer ?
#
loop_
_entity_poly.entity_id
_entity_poly.type
_entity_poly.pdbx_seq_one_letter_code
_entity_poly.pdbx_strand_id
1 'polypeptide(L)'
;MGLSFPSDAWIKAMMEELNKSDVYKDVGRNWEGDFYFIIEAVGKLAKEATLYMDLWHGKCRDAYEVSDPDTRKPAFRLSGPIANWKRVMTKQLDPMQAMMTGQLKLKGNMAMVMKNVRAAKELVECCTRIPTDFPI
;
A
#
# COMPACT_ATOMS: atom_id res chain seq x y z
N MET A 1 17.36 9.77 8.52
CA MET A 1 16.55 10.48 7.52
C MET A 1 15.82 9.47 6.66
N GLY A 2 14.54 9.70 6.44
CA GLY A 2 13.71 8.81 5.64
C GLY A 2 13.04 9.54 4.49
N LEU A 3 12.32 8.78 3.67
CA LEU A 3 11.49 9.34 2.62
C LEU A 3 10.15 9.78 3.23
N SER A 4 9.64 10.90 2.77
CA SER A 4 8.32 11.39 3.21
C SER A 4 7.23 10.44 2.76
N PHE A 5 6.35 10.07 3.67
CA PHE A 5 5.15 9.30 3.35
C PHE A 5 3.91 10.15 3.63
N PRO A 6 2.97 10.28 2.72
CA PRO A 6 2.96 9.70 1.36
C PRO A 6 3.70 10.58 0.34
N SER A 7 4.38 9.95 -0.60
CA SER A 7 5.06 10.68 -1.69
C SER A 7 5.34 9.77 -2.88
N ASP A 8 5.64 10.37 -4.02
CA ASP A 8 6.05 9.66 -5.23
C ASP A 8 7.35 8.88 -4.99
N ALA A 9 8.32 9.52 -4.33
CA ALA A 9 9.60 8.87 -4.02
C ALA A 9 9.40 7.65 -3.13
N TRP A 10 8.50 7.73 -2.15
CA TRP A 10 8.23 6.61 -1.24
C TRP A 10 7.64 5.41 -1.98
N ILE A 11 6.61 5.64 -2.81
CA ILE A 11 5.96 4.50 -3.49
C ILE A 11 6.88 3.86 -4.53
N LYS A 12 7.78 4.63 -5.13
CA LYS A 12 8.79 4.09 -6.04
C LYS A 12 9.84 3.27 -5.30
N ALA A 13 10.24 3.69 -4.09
CA ALA A 13 11.11 2.89 -3.23
C ALA A 13 10.43 1.58 -2.83
N MET A 14 9.12 1.61 -2.57
CA MET A 14 8.33 0.43 -2.27
C MET A 14 8.32 -0.54 -3.46
N MET A 15 8.17 -0.03 -4.68
CA MET A 15 8.25 -0.85 -5.89
C MET A 15 9.58 -1.56 -5.98
N GLU A 16 10.69 -0.85 -5.72
CA GLU A 16 12.03 -1.46 -5.75
C GLU A 16 12.17 -2.56 -4.71
N GLU A 17 11.69 -2.35 -3.48
CA GLU A 17 11.75 -3.36 -2.44
C GLU A 17 10.95 -4.61 -2.79
N LEU A 18 9.75 -4.44 -3.35
CA LEU A 18 8.94 -5.57 -3.79
C LEU A 18 9.62 -6.36 -4.89
N ASN A 19 10.22 -5.67 -5.87
CA ASN A 19 10.86 -6.32 -7.01
C ASN A 19 12.17 -7.00 -6.65
N LYS A 20 12.77 -6.68 -5.48
CA LYS A 20 13.92 -7.40 -4.93
C LYS A 20 13.51 -8.59 -4.05
N SER A 21 12.27 -8.64 -3.61
CA SER A 21 11.81 -9.64 -2.63
C SER A 21 11.51 -10.97 -3.30
N ASP A 22 12.33 -11.98 -3.03
CA ASP A 22 12.08 -13.34 -3.50
C ASP A 22 10.84 -13.93 -2.83
N VAL A 23 10.57 -13.54 -1.58
CA VAL A 23 9.35 -13.95 -0.87
C VAL A 23 8.12 -13.42 -1.59
N TYR A 24 8.12 -12.14 -1.97
CA TYR A 24 6.98 -11.56 -2.67
C TYR A 24 6.75 -12.21 -4.04
N LYS A 25 7.81 -12.51 -4.77
CA LYS A 25 7.71 -13.21 -6.06
C LYS A 25 6.99 -14.54 -5.93
N ASP A 26 7.19 -15.23 -4.81
CA ASP A 26 6.53 -16.51 -4.54
C ASP A 26 5.09 -16.30 -4.05
N VAL A 27 4.90 -15.54 -2.98
CA VAL A 27 3.57 -15.40 -2.35
C VAL A 27 2.60 -14.59 -3.20
N GLY A 28 3.10 -13.72 -4.07
CA GLY A 28 2.28 -12.90 -4.97
C GLY A 28 2.14 -13.42 -6.40
N ARG A 29 2.70 -14.59 -6.71
CA ARG A 29 2.79 -15.10 -8.09
C ARG A 29 1.46 -15.25 -8.81
N ASN A 30 0.38 -15.42 -8.08
CA ASN A 30 -0.97 -15.56 -8.65
C ASN A 30 -1.82 -14.30 -8.53
N TRP A 31 -1.27 -13.22 -7.97
CA TRP A 31 -2.02 -11.99 -7.79
C TRP A 31 -2.10 -11.20 -9.08
N GLU A 32 -3.30 -10.72 -9.40
CA GLU A 32 -3.58 -9.83 -10.52
C GLU A 32 -4.49 -8.71 -10.02
N GLY A 33 -3.97 -7.51 -9.94
CA GLY A 33 -4.77 -6.37 -9.54
C GLY A 33 -3.93 -5.18 -9.09
N ASP A 34 -4.33 -4.00 -9.55
CA ASP A 34 -3.70 -2.76 -9.18
C ASP A 34 -4.46 -2.06 -8.05
N PHE A 35 -3.77 -1.17 -7.35
CA PHE A 35 -4.30 -0.48 -6.18
C PHE A 35 -4.14 1.02 -6.29
N TYR A 36 -5.14 1.75 -5.78
CA TYR A 36 -4.93 3.06 -5.19
C TYR A 36 -4.84 2.88 -3.67
N PHE A 37 -3.75 3.38 -3.10
CA PHE A 37 -3.61 3.55 -1.67
C PHE A 37 -3.92 5.02 -1.37
N ILE A 38 -5.01 5.26 -0.65
CA ILE A 38 -5.54 6.59 -0.42
C ILE A 38 -5.29 6.96 1.04
N ILE A 39 -4.44 7.95 1.26
CA ILE A 39 -4.08 8.43 2.59
C ILE A 39 -4.89 9.70 2.87
N GLU A 40 -5.86 9.58 3.75
CA GLU A 40 -6.80 10.67 4.04
C GLU A 40 -6.13 11.79 4.83
N ALA A 41 -6.51 13.02 4.52
CA ALA A 41 -5.97 14.22 5.16
C ALA A 41 -6.36 14.27 6.63
N VAL A 42 -5.35 14.26 7.53
CA VAL A 42 -5.54 14.34 8.98
C VAL A 42 -4.33 15.04 9.59
N GLY A 43 -4.57 15.97 10.50
CA GLY A 43 -3.51 16.63 11.24
C GLY A 43 -2.55 17.40 10.33
N LYS A 44 -1.26 17.04 10.38
CA LYS A 44 -0.22 17.71 9.59
C LYS A 44 -0.27 17.36 8.10
N LEU A 45 -0.98 16.30 7.72
CA LEU A 45 -1.20 15.98 6.31
C LEU A 45 -2.35 16.85 5.80
N ALA A 46 -2.02 17.94 5.11
CA ALA A 46 -3.01 18.94 4.70
C ALA A 46 -3.91 18.48 3.55
N LYS A 47 -3.48 17.51 2.76
CA LYS A 47 -4.23 17.02 1.59
C LYS A 47 -4.26 15.51 1.58
N GLU A 48 -5.36 14.96 1.07
CA GLU A 48 -5.43 13.55 0.73
C GLU A 48 -4.40 13.24 -0.36
N ALA A 49 -3.70 12.12 -0.21
CA ALA A 49 -2.74 11.65 -1.20
C ALA A 49 -3.18 10.29 -1.73
N THR A 50 -2.97 10.06 -3.02
CA THR A 50 -3.27 8.79 -3.67
C THR A 50 -2.00 8.24 -4.30
N LEU A 51 -1.63 7.01 -3.92
CA LEU A 51 -0.47 6.32 -4.45
C LEU A 51 -0.96 5.14 -5.28
N TYR A 52 -0.41 5.00 -6.49
CA TYR A 52 -0.75 3.91 -7.40
C TYR A 52 0.30 2.81 -7.36
N MET A 53 -0.14 1.56 -7.43
CA MET A 53 0.74 0.41 -7.50
C MET A 53 0.12 -0.67 -8.36
N ASP A 54 0.84 -1.10 -9.40
CA ASP A 54 0.39 -2.16 -10.31
C ASP A 54 1.05 -3.48 -9.94
N LEU A 55 0.31 -4.32 -9.20
CA LEU A 55 0.80 -5.60 -8.71
C LEU A 55 0.32 -6.73 -9.62
N TRP A 56 1.27 -7.49 -10.17
CA TRP A 56 0.98 -8.52 -11.15
C TRP A 56 1.98 -9.65 -11.08
N HIS A 57 1.50 -10.85 -10.74
CA HIS A 57 2.30 -12.08 -10.72
C HIS A 57 3.62 -11.97 -9.94
N GLY A 58 3.56 -11.42 -8.74
CA GLY A 58 4.73 -11.28 -7.87
C GLY A 58 5.67 -10.14 -8.23
N LYS A 59 5.22 -9.21 -9.07
CA LYS A 59 5.98 -8.03 -9.49
C LYS A 59 5.17 -6.77 -9.25
N CYS A 60 5.87 -5.67 -9.02
CA CYS A 60 5.29 -4.34 -9.13
C CYS A 60 5.73 -3.75 -10.45
N ARG A 61 4.80 -3.61 -11.39
CA ARG A 61 5.10 -3.16 -12.76
C ARG A 61 5.19 -1.65 -12.89
N ASP A 62 4.50 -0.93 -12.01
CA ASP A 62 4.50 0.52 -12.00
C ASP A 62 4.08 1.04 -10.63
N ALA A 63 4.58 2.21 -10.26
CA ALA A 63 4.21 2.88 -9.02
C ALA A 63 4.48 4.38 -9.14
N TYR A 64 3.52 5.19 -8.70
CA TYR A 64 3.67 6.65 -8.70
C TYR A 64 2.61 7.31 -7.83
N GLU A 65 2.86 8.56 -7.48
CA GLU A 65 1.83 9.38 -6.84
C GLU A 65 0.86 9.89 -7.90
N VAL A 66 -0.44 9.76 -7.62
CA VAL A 66 -1.51 10.11 -8.55
C VAL A 66 -1.91 11.56 -8.33
N SER A 67 -1.79 12.39 -9.38
CA SER A 67 -2.23 13.79 -9.31
C SER A 67 -3.72 13.93 -9.55
N ASP A 68 -4.30 13.09 -10.41
CA ASP A 68 -5.74 13.07 -10.70
C ASP A 68 -6.27 11.64 -10.51
N PRO A 69 -7.01 11.37 -9.42
CA PRO A 69 -7.51 10.02 -9.14
C PRO A 69 -8.47 9.47 -10.19
N ASP A 70 -9.02 10.32 -11.07
CA ASP A 70 -9.96 9.88 -12.11
C ASP A 70 -9.26 9.38 -13.38
N THR A 71 -7.93 9.43 -13.44
CA THR A 71 -7.17 8.99 -14.62
C THR A 71 -7.12 7.47 -14.79
N ARG A 72 -7.35 6.72 -13.72
CA ARG A 72 -7.38 5.26 -13.73
C ARG A 72 -8.53 4.73 -12.89
N LYS A 73 -8.94 3.50 -13.19
CA LYS A 73 -9.89 2.75 -12.38
C LYS A 73 -9.19 1.48 -11.89
N PRO A 74 -8.48 1.55 -10.76
CA PRO A 74 -7.78 0.37 -10.25
C PRO A 74 -8.77 -0.69 -9.78
N ALA A 75 -8.31 -1.94 -9.77
CA ALA A 75 -9.13 -3.05 -9.29
C ALA A 75 -9.47 -2.90 -7.80
N PHE A 76 -8.59 -2.27 -7.03
CA PHE A 76 -8.74 -2.12 -5.58
C PHE A 76 -8.46 -0.69 -5.15
N ARG A 77 -9.21 -0.23 -4.14
CA ARG A 77 -8.93 1.04 -3.45
C ARG A 77 -8.88 0.76 -1.96
N LEU A 78 -7.78 1.14 -1.33
CA LEU A 78 -7.60 0.99 0.10
C LEU A 78 -7.37 2.36 0.70
N SER A 79 -8.27 2.81 1.59
CA SER A 79 -8.24 4.16 2.12
C SER A 79 -8.32 4.19 3.63
N GLY A 80 -7.72 5.22 4.24
CA GLY A 80 -7.78 5.45 5.66
C GLY A 80 -6.91 6.63 6.09
N PRO A 81 -7.06 7.08 7.34
CA PRO A 81 -6.23 8.16 7.87
C PRO A 81 -4.77 7.72 8.01
N ILE A 82 -3.86 8.69 7.89
CA ILE A 82 -2.42 8.40 7.93
C ILE A 82 -1.99 7.68 9.21
N ALA A 83 -2.63 7.96 10.34
CA ALA A 83 -2.32 7.27 11.59
C ALA A 83 -2.53 5.75 11.49
N ASN A 84 -3.58 5.32 10.80
CA ASN A 84 -3.85 3.90 10.60
C ASN A 84 -2.87 3.26 9.62
N TRP A 85 -2.49 4.00 8.56
CA TRP A 85 -1.43 3.56 7.65
C TRP A 85 -0.11 3.34 8.41
N LYS A 86 0.26 4.29 9.28
CA LYS A 86 1.49 4.16 10.07
C LYS A 86 1.45 2.92 10.96
N ARG A 87 0.31 2.65 11.61
CA ARG A 87 0.17 1.47 12.47
C ARG A 87 0.36 0.17 11.71
N VAL A 88 -0.19 0.08 10.50
CA VAL A 88 -0.01 -1.10 9.64
C VAL A 88 1.42 -1.20 9.17
N MET A 89 2.00 -0.11 8.69
CA MET A 89 3.35 -0.09 8.13
C MET A 89 4.43 -0.36 9.17
N THR A 90 4.17 -0.07 10.44
CA THR A 90 5.09 -0.34 11.56
C THR A 90 4.75 -1.63 12.30
N LYS A 91 3.85 -2.45 11.76
CA LYS A 91 3.44 -3.76 12.29
C LYS A 91 2.71 -3.69 13.64
N GLN A 92 2.14 -2.54 13.99
CA GLN A 92 1.32 -2.37 15.18
C GLN A 92 -0.11 -2.83 14.95
N LEU A 93 -0.54 -2.92 13.70
CA LEU A 93 -1.88 -3.34 13.31
C LEU A 93 -1.77 -4.29 12.12
N ASP A 94 -2.35 -5.47 12.23
CA ASP A 94 -2.37 -6.43 11.12
C ASP A 94 -3.19 -5.87 9.96
N PRO A 95 -2.69 -5.93 8.70
CA PRO A 95 -3.40 -5.36 7.56
C PRO A 95 -4.76 -6.00 7.32
N MET A 96 -4.89 -7.30 7.54
CA MET A 96 -6.18 -7.99 7.37
C MET A 96 -7.17 -7.53 8.41
N GLN A 97 -6.74 -7.39 9.66
CA GLN A 97 -7.58 -6.90 10.74
C GLN A 97 -7.99 -5.44 10.49
N ALA A 98 -7.07 -4.62 10.00
CA ALA A 98 -7.38 -3.23 9.65
C ALA A 98 -8.53 -3.15 8.64
N MET A 99 -8.50 -4.01 7.61
CA MET A 99 -9.55 -4.06 6.60
C MET A 99 -10.87 -4.61 7.16
N MET A 100 -10.80 -5.66 7.99
CA MET A 100 -12.00 -6.27 8.57
C MET A 100 -12.72 -5.35 9.57
N THR A 101 -11.98 -4.53 10.29
CA THR A 101 -12.55 -3.60 11.28
C THR A 101 -12.86 -2.22 10.71
N GLY A 102 -12.56 -1.99 9.42
CA GLY A 102 -12.81 -0.71 8.76
C GLY A 102 -11.82 0.39 9.11
N GLN A 103 -10.71 0.08 9.78
CA GLN A 103 -9.64 1.05 10.03
C GLN A 103 -8.92 1.43 8.73
N LEU A 104 -8.84 0.49 7.79
CA LEU A 104 -8.58 0.76 6.38
C LEU A 104 -9.75 0.20 5.58
N LYS A 105 -10.33 1.02 4.71
CA LYS A 105 -11.50 0.64 3.93
C LYS A 105 -11.08 0.13 2.57
N LEU A 106 -11.47 -1.10 2.26
CA LEU A 106 -11.18 -1.73 0.97
C LEU A 106 -12.39 -1.65 0.06
N LYS A 107 -12.19 -1.16 -1.16
CA LYS A 107 -13.13 -1.33 -2.27
C LYS A 107 -12.50 -2.27 -3.29
N GLY A 108 -13.20 -3.32 -3.65
CA GLY A 108 -12.72 -4.37 -4.53
C GLY A 108 -13.13 -5.74 -4.01
N ASN A 109 -12.58 -6.78 -4.61
CA ASN A 109 -12.92 -8.16 -4.23
C ASN A 109 -12.18 -8.58 -2.97
N MET A 110 -12.85 -8.45 -1.81
CA MET A 110 -12.26 -8.84 -0.51
C MET A 110 -11.86 -10.32 -0.49
N ALA A 111 -12.60 -11.19 -1.15
CA ALA A 111 -12.28 -12.61 -1.18
C ALA A 111 -10.90 -12.87 -1.82
N MET A 112 -10.52 -12.11 -2.85
CA MET A 112 -9.18 -12.21 -3.44
C MET A 112 -8.10 -11.80 -2.45
N VAL A 113 -8.32 -10.73 -1.70
CA VAL A 113 -7.38 -10.27 -0.69
C VAL A 113 -7.25 -11.31 0.43
N MET A 114 -8.37 -11.87 0.89
CA MET A 114 -8.37 -12.90 1.93
C MET A 114 -7.61 -14.16 1.53
N LYS A 115 -7.63 -14.52 0.24
CA LYS A 115 -6.87 -15.67 -0.27
C LYS A 115 -5.38 -15.39 -0.39
N ASN A 116 -4.97 -14.12 -0.32
CA ASN A 116 -3.60 -13.69 -0.54
C ASN A 116 -3.00 -12.99 0.70
N VAL A 117 -3.35 -13.49 1.88
CA VAL A 117 -2.87 -12.93 3.16
C VAL A 117 -1.36 -12.87 3.23
N ARG A 118 -0.67 -13.90 2.72
CA ARG A 118 0.80 -13.93 2.76
C ARG A 118 1.42 -12.83 1.89
N ALA A 119 0.80 -12.52 0.75
CA ALA A 119 1.24 -11.42 -0.10
C ALA A 119 1.02 -10.08 0.62
N ALA A 120 -0.11 -9.89 1.28
CA ALA A 120 -0.38 -8.67 2.05
C ALA A 120 0.64 -8.48 3.17
N LYS A 121 1.01 -9.56 3.87
CA LYS A 121 2.02 -9.51 4.93
C LYS A 121 3.40 -9.14 4.40
N GLU A 122 3.77 -9.66 3.23
CA GLU A 122 5.07 -9.32 2.64
C GLU A 122 5.10 -7.86 2.16
N LEU A 123 3.99 -7.32 1.68
CA LEU A 123 3.89 -5.88 1.39
C LEU A 123 4.27 -5.06 2.63
N VAL A 124 3.76 -5.43 3.80
CA VAL A 124 4.09 -4.75 5.05
C VAL A 124 5.57 -4.93 5.41
N GLU A 125 6.12 -6.13 5.23
CA GLU A 125 7.54 -6.38 5.47
C GLU A 125 8.43 -5.48 4.59
N CYS A 126 8.07 -5.31 3.33
CA CYS A 126 8.80 -4.42 2.43
C CYS A 126 8.72 -2.96 2.91
N CYS A 127 7.59 -2.53 3.45
CA CYS A 127 7.46 -1.20 4.04
C CYS A 127 8.46 -0.97 5.17
N THR A 128 8.73 -1.99 5.98
CA THR A 128 9.67 -1.86 7.12
C THR A 128 11.12 -1.69 6.68
N ARG A 129 11.44 -2.00 5.43
CA ARG A 129 12.79 -1.85 4.87
C ARG A 129 13.06 -0.43 4.34
N ILE A 130 12.03 0.41 4.27
CA ILE A 130 12.14 1.77 3.76
C ILE A 130 12.18 2.74 4.95
N PRO A 131 13.28 3.47 5.15
CA PRO A 131 13.29 4.55 6.15
C PRO A 131 12.21 5.57 5.78
N THR A 132 11.25 5.78 6.67
CA THR A 132 10.03 6.53 6.36
C THR A 132 9.79 7.63 7.40
N ASP A 133 9.53 8.84 6.91
CA ASP A 133 9.11 9.98 7.73
C ASP A 133 7.60 10.19 7.58
N PHE A 134 6.88 10.09 8.68
CA PHE A 134 5.44 10.33 8.71
C PHE A 134 5.15 11.75 9.22
N PRO A 135 4.24 12.52 8.57
CA PRO A 135 3.91 13.89 8.99
C PRO A 135 2.88 13.89 10.12
N ILE A 136 3.11 13.10 11.14
CA ILE A 136 2.22 13.01 12.30
C ILE A 136 3.01 12.88 13.60
#